data_f05a5a2f3675a8edfd772c995bbfcd4f
#
_entry.id   f05a5a2f3675a8edfd772c995bbfcd4f
#
_cell.length_a   1.000
_cell.length_b   1.000
_cell.length_c   1.000
_cell.angle_alpha   90.00
_cell.angle_beta   90.00
_cell.angle_gamma   90.00
#
_symmetry.space_group_name_H-M   'P 1'
#
loop_
_entity.id
_entity.type
_entity.pdbx_description
1 polymer ?
#
loop_
_entity_poly.entity_id
_entity_poly.type
_entity_poly.pdbx_seq_one_letter_code
_entity_poly.pdbx_strand_id
1 'polypeptide(L)'
;PVDGIYKWAHQQGSVFIGDQKEKVSKPRMRGMGQEIPLPSYEKLKERGQFSEEMLTKIMSGLSARRYHETIQDTAKAFGVSPSSVSRHFVEATAKQLKEFLHRDLSKFECFAMMLDTVHRGGVAFITALGISVLGHKQVLGFWEGATENNDICKELLSDLESRGLKISSKIIY
;
A
#
# COMPACT_ATOMS: atom_id res chain seq x y z
N PRO A 1 33.25 -31.44 9.56
CA PRO A 1 33.51 -30.28 10.37
C PRO A 1 34.44 -29.36 9.57
N VAL A 2 34.01 -28.16 9.28
CA VAL A 2 34.89 -27.13 8.72
C VAL A 2 35.79 -26.74 9.89
N ASP A 3 37.11 -26.86 9.70
CA ASP A 3 38.09 -26.70 10.78
C ASP A 3 37.91 -25.42 11.55
N GLY A 4 37.73 -25.57 12.88
CA GLY A 4 37.66 -24.47 13.83
C GLY A 4 36.25 -23.85 14.04
N ILE A 5 35.22 -24.34 13.37
CA ILE A 5 33.82 -23.90 13.60
C ILE A 5 33.08 -24.94 14.42
N TYR A 6 32.46 -24.53 15.53
CA TYR A 6 31.69 -25.40 16.40
C TYR A 6 30.41 -24.75 16.89
N LYS A 7 29.40 -25.58 17.12
CA LYS A 7 28.13 -25.19 17.74
C LYS A 7 28.34 -25.11 19.26
N TRP A 8 27.98 -23.99 19.88
CA TRP A 8 28.20 -23.81 21.31
C TRP A 8 26.93 -23.58 22.12
N ALA A 9 25.82 -23.11 21.50
CA ALA A 9 24.56 -22.88 22.15
C ALA A 9 23.40 -22.84 21.16
N HIS A 10 22.18 -22.66 21.67
CA HIS A 10 20.99 -22.31 20.89
C HIS A 10 20.48 -20.93 21.31
N GLN A 11 19.87 -20.22 20.39
CA GLN A 11 19.23 -18.94 20.64
C GLN A 11 17.85 -18.93 20.01
N GLN A 12 16.88 -18.39 20.74
CA GLN A 12 15.56 -18.11 20.16
C GLN A 12 15.67 -16.96 19.17
N GLY A 13 15.07 -17.14 18.04
CA GLY A 13 14.98 -16.14 16.98
C GLY A 13 13.63 -16.22 16.29
N SER A 14 13.48 -15.50 15.20
CA SER A 14 12.31 -15.59 14.34
C SER A 14 12.71 -15.49 12.89
N VAL A 15 12.00 -16.19 12.03
CA VAL A 15 12.16 -16.18 10.58
C VAL A 15 10.81 -15.90 9.92
N PHE A 16 10.84 -15.53 8.65
CA PHE A 16 9.64 -15.46 7.84
C PHE A 16 9.54 -16.71 6.98
N ILE A 17 8.40 -17.41 7.04
CA ILE A 17 8.05 -18.52 6.15
C ILE A 17 6.84 -18.05 5.36
N GLY A 18 7.06 -17.65 4.12
CA GLY A 18 6.08 -16.84 3.38
C GLY A 18 5.87 -15.52 4.11
N ASP A 19 4.61 -15.18 4.43
CA ASP A 19 4.26 -13.95 5.15
C ASP A 19 4.12 -14.14 6.66
N GLN A 20 4.25 -15.37 7.16
CA GLN A 20 4.13 -15.68 8.58
C GLN A 20 5.48 -15.56 9.29
N LYS A 21 5.47 -14.92 10.46
CA LYS A 21 6.65 -14.82 11.32
C LYS A 21 6.61 -15.97 12.32
N GLU A 22 7.52 -16.94 12.12
CA GLU A 22 7.63 -18.12 12.96
C GLU A 22 8.79 -18.02 13.96
N LYS A 23 8.58 -18.49 15.15
CA LYS A 23 9.64 -18.59 16.17
C LYS A 23 10.47 -19.83 15.88
N VAL A 24 11.79 -19.67 15.86
CA VAL A 24 12.73 -20.77 15.62
C VAL A 24 13.84 -20.76 16.66
N SER A 25 14.30 -21.95 17.00
CA SER A 25 15.52 -22.12 17.80
C SER A 25 16.70 -22.32 16.86
N LYS A 26 17.58 -21.33 16.76
CA LYS A 26 18.77 -21.41 15.90
C LYS A 26 20.01 -21.83 16.68
N PRO A 27 20.92 -22.65 16.11
CA PRO A 27 22.21 -22.89 16.70
C PRO A 27 23.07 -21.61 16.63
N ARG A 28 23.87 -21.37 17.65
CA ARG A 28 24.94 -20.38 17.63
C ARG A 28 26.24 -21.06 17.24
N MET A 29 26.88 -20.53 16.23
CA MET A 29 28.16 -21.05 15.71
C MET A 29 29.29 -20.11 16.11
N ARG A 30 30.40 -20.66 16.53
CA ARG A 30 31.63 -19.91 16.80
C ARG A 30 32.81 -20.48 16.02
N GLY A 31 33.68 -19.58 15.58
CA GLY A 31 34.98 -19.91 14.99
C GLY A 31 35.98 -18.80 15.28
N MET A 32 37.20 -19.13 15.60
CA MET A 32 38.26 -18.18 15.93
C MET A 32 37.88 -17.16 17.02
N GLY A 33 37.09 -17.61 18.01
CA GLY A 33 36.64 -16.76 19.12
C GLY A 33 35.50 -15.82 18.83
N GLN A 34 35.01 -15.73 17.58
CA GLN A 34 33.90 -14.87 17.18
C GLN A 34 32.64 -15.68 16.83
N GLU A 35 31.48 -15.04 16.95
CA GLU A 35 30.21 -15.62 16.51
C GLU A 35 30.10 -15.54 14.99
N ILE A 36 29.76 -16.66 14.36
CA ILE A 36 29.59 -16.76 12.91
C ILE A 36 28.12 -16.70 12.58
N PRO A 37 27.65 -15.75 11.75
CA PRO A 37 26.26 -15.71 11.31
C PRO A 37 25.92 -16.93 10.46
N LEU A 38 24.67 -17.38 10.54
CA LEU A 38 24.13 -18.48 9.73
C LEU A 38 23.51 -17.89 8.45
N PRO A 39 24.09 -18.11 7.27
CA PRO A 39 23.58 -17.52 6.02
C PRO A 39 22.12 -17.89 5.73
N SER A 40 21.73 -19.13 6.04
CA SER A 40 20.34 -19.58 5.90
C SER A 40 19.37 -18.85 6.81
N TYR A 41 19.78 -18.56 8.05
CA TYR A 41 18.96 -17.79 8.97
C TYR A 41 18.84 -16.32 8.54
N GLU A 42 19.91 -15.71 8.08
CA GLU A 42 19.89 -14.32 7.61
C GLU A 42 18.97 -14.18 6.38
N LYS A 43 19.02 -15.12 5.43
CA LYS A 43 18.05 -15.16 4.31
C LYS A 43 16.59 -15.27 4.74
N LEU A 44 16.31 -16.11 5.74
CA LEU A 44 14.94 -16.30 6.26
C LEU A 44 14.50 -15.16 7.18
N LYS A 45 15.43 -14.34 7.65
CA LYS A 45 15.17 -13.15 8.44
C LYS A 45 14.86 -11.94 7.55
N GLU A 46 15.38 -11.95 6.32
CA GLU A 46 14.98 -10.97 5.32
C GLU A 46 13.49 -11.13 5.04
N ARG A 47 12.78 -10.06 5.22
CA ARG A 47 11.35 -10.02 4.93
C ARG A 47 11.15 -10.32 3.45
N GLY A 48 10.41 -11.38 3.16
CA GLY A 48 9.76 -11.53 1.87
C GLY A 48 8.95 -10.27 1.57
N GLN A 49 8.89 -9.87 0.31
CA GLN A 49 8.00 -8.78 -0.10
C GLN A 49 6.62 -9.06 0.49
N PHE A 50 6.00 -8.03 1.01
CA PHE A 50 4.61 -8.05 1.45
C PHE A 50 3.77 -8.65 0.33
N SER A 51 3.22 -9.84 0.52
CA SER A 51 2.62 -10.56 -0.59
C SER A 51 1.41 -9.80 -1.12
N GLU A 52 1.23 -9.84 -2.43
CA GLU A 52 0.02 -9.30 -3.07
C GLU A 52 -1.25 -9.90 -2.47
N GLU A 53 -1.16 -11.13 -1.98
CA GLU A 53 -2.24 -11.84 -1.32
C GLU A 53 -2.64 -11.19 0.01
N MET A 54 -1.65 -10.81 0.85
CA MET A 54 -1.92 -10.08 2.10
C MET A 54 -2.52 -8.70 1.80
N LEU A 55 -1.97 -7.99 0.81
CA LEU A 55 -2.49 -6.71 0.38
C LEU A 55 -3.94 -6.85 -0.12
N THR A 56 -4.23 -7.84 -0.93
CA THR A 56 -5.58 -8.15 -1.43
C THR A 56 -6.54 -8.44 -0.29
N LYS A 57 -6.14 -9.23 0.71
CA LYS A 57 -6.96 -9.49 1.90
C LYS A 57 -7.26 -8.23 2.69
N ILE A 58 -6.25 -7.38 2.90
CA ILE A 58 -6.46 -6.08 3.56
C ILE A 58 -7.41 -5.23 2.75
N MET A 59 -7.21 -5.09 1.45
CA MET A 59 -8.05 -4.28 0.56
C MET A 59 -9.49 -4.77 0.51
N SER A 60 -9.73 -6.08 0.45
CA SER A 60 -11.07 -6.66 0.43
C SER A 60 -11.80 -6.53 1.77
N GLY A 61 -11.08 -6.45 2.90
CA GLY A 61 -11.64 -6.23 4.24
C GLY A 61 -11.81 -4.76 4.62
N LEU A 62 -11.19 -3.86 3.86
CA LEU A 62 -11.20 -2.43 4.15
C LEU A 62 -12.52 -1.76 3.75
N SER A 63 -13.43 -1.71 4.74
CA SER A 63 -14.23 -0.50 4.82
C SER A 63 -13.46 0.52 5.68
N ALA A 64 -13.55 1.81 5.33
CA ALA A 64 -12.91 2.87 6.10
C ALA A 64 -13.31 2.88 7.59
N ARG A 65 -14.41 2.22 7.97
CA ARG A 65 -14.89 2.07 9.35
C ARG A 65 -14.24 0.91 10.09
N ARG A 66 -13.74 -0.12 9.39
CA ARG A 66 -13.18 -1.34 9.97
C ARG A 66 -11.67 -1.47 9.79
N TYR A 67 -10.99 -0.40 9.39
CA TYR A 67 -9.54 -0.41 9.16
C TYR A 67 -8.76 -1.02 10.33
N HIS A 68 -9.04 -0.56 11.54
CA HIS A 68 -8.32 -0.99 12.74
C HIS A 68 -8.51 -2.49 13.02
N GLU A 69 -9.75 -3.00 12.91
CA GLU A 69 -10.06 -4.42 13.09
C GLU A 69 -9.35 -5.27 12.01
N THR A 70 -9.44 -4.85 10.75
CA THR A 70 -8.80 -5.55 9.64
C THR A 70 -7.29 -5.65 9.81
N ILE A 71 -6.63 -4.57 10.25
CA ILE A 71 -5.19 -4.58 10.54
C ILE A 71 -4.86 -5.53 11.69
N GLN A 72 -5.66 -5.55 12.75
CA GLN A 72 -5.44 -6.47 13.88
C GLN A 72 -5.64 -7.93 13.49
N ASP A 73 -6.70 -8.25 12.76
CA ASP A 73 -6.99 -9.61 12.32
C ASP A 73 -5.92 -10.12 11.35
N THR A 74 -5.47 -9.26 10.43
CA THR A 74 -4.36 -9.59 9.53
C THR A 74 -3.08 -9.81 10.32
N ALA A 75 -2.78 -8.96 11.30
CA ALA A 75 -1.60 -9.11 12.14
C ALA A 75 -1.58 -10.45 12.89
N LYS A 76 -2.74 -10.86 13.42
CA LYS A 76 -2.90 -12.18 14.08
C LYS A 76 -2.72 -13.33 13.09
N ALA A 77 -3.36 -13.25 11.91
CA ALA A 77 -3.31 -14.30 10.91
C ALA A 77 -1.88 -14.55 10.39
N PHE A 78 -1.08 -13.50 10.30
CA PHE A 78 0.30 -13.58 9.77
C PHE A 78 1.39 -13.54 10.87
N GLY A 79 1.03 -13.60 12.16
CA GLY A 79 1.99 -13.63 13.25
C GLY A 79 2.92 -12.39 13.32
N VAL A 80 2.46 -11.24 12.84
CA VAL A 80 3.21 -9.97 12.80
C VAL A 80 2.55 -8.90 13.68
N SER A 81 3.25 -7.80 13.95
CA SER A 81 2.65 -6.71 14.72
C SER A 81 1.65 -5.89 13.87
N PRO A 82 0.56 -5.35 14.46
CA PRO A 82 -0.36 -4.46 13.76
C PRO A 82 0.33 -3.24 13.13
N SER A 83 1.31 -2.65 13.82
CA SER A 83 2.10 -1.53 13.30
C SER A 83 2.89 -1.91 12.04
N SER A 84 3.34 -3.16 11.97
CA SER A 84 4.02 -3.69 10.81
C SER A 84 3.09 -3.82 9.62
N VAL A 85 1.90 -4.40 9.83
CA VAL A 85 0.85 -4.52 8.80
C VAL A 85 0.46 -3.14 8.29
N SER A 86 0.17 -2.19 9.20
CA SER A 86 -0.20 -0.82 8.84
C SER A 86 0.87 -0.12 7.99
N ARG A 87 2.14 -0.22 8.38
CA ARG A 87 3.25 0.39 7.62
C ARG A 87 3.35 -0.17 6.20
N HIS A 88 3.32 -1.49 6.05
CA HIS A 88 3.37 -2.11 4.74
C HIS A 88 2.17 -1.78 3.88
N PHE A 89 0.98 -1.70 4.49
CA PHE A 89 -0.21 -1.25 3.80
C PHE A 89 -0.05 0.18 3.26
N VAL A 90 0.46 1.10 4.08
CA VAL A 90 0.72 2.49 3.67
C VAL A 90 1.75 2.54 2.54
N GLU A 91 2.86 1.81 2.64
CA GLU A 91 3.90 1.76 1.61
C GLU A 91 3.36 1.22 0.28
N ALA A 92 2.62 0.11 0.31
CA ALA A 92 2.05 -0.51 -0.89
C ALA A 92 0.97 0.37 -1.54
N THR A 93 0.08 0.96 -0.73
CA THR A 93 -0.98 1.83 -1.23
C THR A 93 -0.44 3.16 -1.73
N ALA A 94 0.63 3.70 -1.14
CA ALA A 94 1.28 4.92 -1.63
C ALA A 94 1.81 4.75 -3.06
N LYS A 95 2.39 3.59 -3.39
CA LYS A 95 2.81 3.28 -4.75
C LYS A 95 1.63 3.25 -5.72
N GLN A 96 0.57 2.50 -5.38
CA GLN A 96 -0.64 2.41 -6.21
C GLN A 96 -1.32 3.78 -6.38
N LEU A 97 -1.35 4.57 -5.31
CA LEU A 97 -1.88 5.93 -5.35
C LEU A 97 -1.08 6.81 -6.32
N LYS A 98 0.25 6.75 -6.26
CA LYS A 98 1.12 7.48 -7.17
C LYS A 98 0.87 7.09 -8.62
N GLU A 99 0.77 5.79 -8.93
CA GLU A 99 0.46 5.29 -10.26
C GLU A 99 -0.93 5.76 -10.72
N PHE A 100 -1.92 5.71 -9.83
CA PHE A 100 -3.28 6.18 -10.10
C PHE A 100 -3.31 7.68 -10.43
N LEU A 101 -2.62 8.52 -9.65
CA LEU A 101 -2.62 9.97 -9.82
C LEU A 101 -1.82 10.43 -11.07
N HIS A 102 -0.91 9.61 -11.58
CA HIS A 102 -0.10 9.95 -12.76
C HIS A 102 -0.50 9.18 -14.03
N ARG A 103 -1.56 8.36 -13.96
CA ARG A 103 -1.97 7.58 -15.13
C ARG A 103 -2.43 8.45 -16.27
N ASP A 104 -2.14 8.02 -17.49
CA ASP A 104 -2.61 8.66 -18.73
C ASP A 104 -4.14 8.55 -18.84
N LEU A 105 -4.79 9.67 -19.09
CA LEU A 105 -6.24 9.80 -19.29
C LEU A 105 -6.61 10.10 -20.75
N SER A 106 -5.65 10.16 -21.67
CA SER A 106 -5.87 10.54 -23.07
C SER A 106 -6.86 9.63 -23.81
N LYS A 107 -6.99 8.38 -23.35
CA LYS A 107 -7.91 7.38 -23.93
C LYS A 107 -9.31 7.39 -23.29
N PHE A 108 -9.52 8.18 -22.24
CA PHE A 108 -10.82 8.25 -21.58
C PHE A 108 -11.70 9.30 -22.26
N GLU A 109 -12.73 8.83 -22.97
CA GLU A 109 -13.73 9.68 -23.61
C GLU A 109 -14.76 10.14 -22.59
N CYS A 110 -14.49 11.27 -21.93
CA CYS A 110 -15.34 11.82 -20.89
C CYS A 110 -16.57 12.51 -21.50
N PHE A 111 -17.76 12.02 -21.16
CA PHE A 111 -19.04 12.64 -21.53
C PHE A 111 -19.52 13.62 -20.46
N ALA A 112 -19.43 13.22 -19.18
CA ALA A 112 -19.79 14.04 -18.04
C ALA A 112 -18.78 13.85 -16.92
N MET A 113 -18.62 14.86 -16.10
CA MET A 113 -17.77 14.82 -14.91
C MET A 113 -18.55 15.32 -13.69
N MET A 114 -18.45 14.60 -12.58
CA MET A 114 -19.00 14.99 -11.30
C MET A 114 -17.85 15.28 -10.34
N LEU A 115 -17.92 16.41 -9.66
CA LEU A 115 -17.05 16.74 -8.55
C LEU A 115 -17.82 16.54 -7.26
N ASP A 116 -17.23 15.85 -6.30
CA ASP A 116 -17.84 15.58 -5.00
C ASP A 116 -16.77 15.73 -3.90
N THR A 117 -17.18 16.25 -2.76
CA THR A 117 -16.28 16.47 -1.62
C THR A 117 -16.59 15.50 -0.50
N VAL A 118 -15.58 14.74 -0.12
CA VAL A 118 -15.64 13.78 0.99
C VAL A 118 -14.78 14.27 2.14
N HIS A 119 -15.38 14.42 3.32
CA HIS A 119 -14.66 14.78 4.53
C HIS A 119 -14.25 13.53 5.33
N ARG A 120 -12.97 13.41 5.65
CA ARG A 120 -12.46 12.30 6.42
C ARG A 120 -11.32 12.74 7.36
N GLY A 121 -11.48 12.43 8.67
CA GLY A 121 -10.44 12.73 9.66
C GLY A 121 -10.05 14.21 9.76
N GLY A 122 -10.98 15.13 9.48
CA GLY A 122 -10.71 16.58 9.46
C GLY A 122 -10.09 17.08 8.15
N VAL A 123 -9.92 16.20 7.17
CA VAL A 123 -9.41 16.54 5.83
C VAL A 123 -10.55 16.44 4.81
N ALA A 124 -10.63 17.39 3.89
CA ALA A 124 -11.54 17.37 2.75
C ALA A 124 -10.80 16.85 1.51
N PHE A 125 -11.45 15.94 0.79
CA PHE A 125 -10.97 15.42 -0.49
C PHE A 125 -12.01 15.71 -1.56
N ILE A 126 -11.61 16.43 -2.60
CA ILE A 126 -12.42 16.64 -3.80
C ILE A 126 -12.12 15.49 -4.76
N THR A 127 -13.15 14.78 -5.18
CA THR A 127 -13.06 13.63 -6.08
C THR A 127 -13.67 13.98 -7.43
N ALA A 128 -12.94 13.72 -8.52
CA ALA A 128 -13.47 13.81 -9.87
C ALA A 128 -13.89 12.43 -10.36
N LEU A 129 -15.19 12.26 -10.63
CA LEU A 129 -15.78 11.06 -11.22
C LEU A 129 -16.14 11.35 -12.69
N GLY A 130 -15.45 10.69 -13.60
CA GLY A 130 -15.78 10.76 -15.05
C GLY A 130 -16.80 9.71 -15.42
N ILE A 131 -17.70 10.09 -16.32
CA ILE A 131 -18.67 9.21 -16.97
C ILE A 131 -18.33 9.19 -18.46
N SER A 132 -18.02 8.01 -18.99
CA SER A 132 -17.71 7.87 -20.41
C SER A 132 -18.97 7.92 -21.28
N VAL A 133 -18.78 8.10 -22.58
CA VAL A 133 -19.88 8.02 -23.57
C VAL A 133 -20.64 6.69 -23.55
N LEU A 134 -20.02 5.64 -23.04
CA LEU A 134 -20.65 4.32 -22.84
C LEU A 134 -21.33 4.17 -21.46
N GLY A 135 -21.34 5.22 -20.64
CA GLY A 135 -21.92 5.20 -19.30
C GLY A 135 -21.03 4.58 -18.22
N HIS A 136 -19.79 4.22 -18.54
CA HIS A 136 -18.84 3.70 -17.55
C HIS A 136 -18.38 4.82 -16.62
N LYS A 137 -18.46 4.56 -15.32
CA LYS A 137 -18.02 5.49 -14.27
C LYS A 137 -16.60 5.16 -13.84
N GLN A 138 -15.74 6.17 -13.80
CA GLN A 138 -14.36 6.01 -13.37
C GLN A 138 -13.92 7.22 -12.54
N VAL A 139 -13.31 6.96 -11.37
CA VAL A 139 -12.65 8.01 -10.60
C VAL A 139 -11.42 8.46 -11.40
N LEU A 140 -11.37 9.73 -11.79
CA LEU A 140 -10.29 10.32 -12.58
C LEU A 140 -9.13 10.79 -11.70
N GLY A 141 -9.46 11.36 -10.53
CA GLY A 141 -8.50 11.84 -9.56
C GLY A 141 -9.20 12.29 -8.28
N PHE A 142 -8.40 12.63 -7.30
CA PHE A 142 -8.85 13.31 -6.10
C PHE A 142 -7.76 14.26 -5.61
N TRP A 143 -8.19 15.30 -4.92
CA TRP A 143 -7.35 16.39 -4.45
C TRP A 143 -7.63 16.65 -2.98
N GLU A 144 -6.59 16.86 -2.19
CA GLU A 144 -6.73 17.27 -0.82
C GLU A 144 -6.92 18.79 -0.75
N GLY A 145 -7.94 19.24 -0.03
CA GLY A 145 -8.24 20.66 0.13
C GLY A 145 -8.91 20.96 1.46
N ALA A 146 -8.77 22.19 1.94
CA ALA A 146 -9.39 22.59 3.20
C ALA A 146 -10.90 22.88 3.04
N THR A 147 -11.32 23.36 1.89
CA THR A 147 -12.71 23.69 1.54
C THR A 147 -12.87 23.68 0.03
N GLU A 148 -14.11 23.51 -0.44
CA GLU A 148 -14.45 23.73 -1.84
C GLU A 148 -14.21 25.19 -2.20
N ASN A 149 -13.12 25.46 -2.91
CA ASN A 149 -12.88 26.76 -3.48
C ASN A 149 -12.56 26.62 -4.98
N ASN A 150 -12.81 27.67 -5.73
CA ASN A 150 -12.61 27.68 -7.18
C ASN A 150 -11.16 27.37 -7.59
N ASP A 151 -10.18 27.69 -6.75
CA ASP A 151 -8.77 27.51 -7.09
C ASP A 151 -8.37 26.03 -7.02
N ILE A 152 -8.84 25.31 -6.01
CA ILE A 152 -8.62 23.87 -5.88
C ILE A 152 -9.32 23.10 -7.02
N CYS A 153 -10.53 23.50 -7.38
CA CYS A 153 -11.22 22.90 -8.54
C CYS A 153 -10.45 23.16 -9.85
N LYS A 154 -9.90 24.36 -10.03
CA LYS A 154 -9.06 24.69 -11.21
C LYS A 154 -7.77 23.87 -11.22
N GLU A 155 -7.09 23.70 -10.09
CA GLU A 155 -5.90 22.87 -9.98
C GLU A 155 -6.20 21.41 -10.32
N LEU A 156 -7.30 20.86 -9.81
CA LEU A 156 -7.75 19.51 -10.14
C LEU A 156 -8.03 19.35 -11.64
N LEU A 157 -8.76 20.29 -12.25
CA LEU A 157 -9.06 20.25 -13.68
C LEU A 157 -7.78 20.37 -14.52
N SER A 158 -6.86 21.26 -14.14
CA SER A 158 -5.56 21.42 -14.81
C SER A 158 -4.70 20.16 -14.72
N ASP A 159 -4.72 19.45 -13.56
CA ASP A 159 -4.06 18.16 -13.43
C ASP A 159 -4.66 17.11 -14.37
N LEU A 160 -6.00 17.01 -14.43
CA LEU A 160 -6.67 16.08 -15.34
C LEU A 160 -6.32 16.34 -16.81
N GLU A 161 -6.29 17.61 -17.22
CA GLU A 161 -5.88 18.02 -18.58
C GLU A 161 -4.41 17.68 -18.83
N SER A 162 -3.52 17.92 -17.89
CA SER A 162 -2.10 17.60 -18.00
C SER A 162 -1.85 16.10 -18.22
N ARG A 163 -2.74 15.25 -17.69
CA ARG A 163 -2.73 13.80 -17.90
C ARG A 163 -3.46 13.35 -19.15
N GLY A 164 -3.84 14.29 -20.03
CA GLY A 164 -4.40 14.02 -21.33
C GLY A 164 -5.93 13.97 -21.39
N LEU A 165 -6.65 14.24 -20.31
CA LEU A 165 -8.11 14.30 -20.33
C LEU A 165 -8.57 15.45 -21.22
N LYS A 166 -9.37 15.15 -22.24
CA LYS A 166 -9.92 16.16 -23.12
C LYS A 166 -11.19 16.75 -22.51
N ILE A 167 -11.05 17.90 -21.87
CA ILE A 167 -12.18 18.67 -21.33
C ILE A 167 -12.72 19.55 -22.46
N SER A 168 -13.82 19.15 -23.07
CA SER A 168 -14.47 19.92 -24.12
C SER A 168 -15.68 20.67 -23.55
N SER A 169 -16.13 21.72 -24.28
CA SER A 169 -17.37 22.46 -23.94
C SER A 169 -18.65 21.61 -23.97
N LYS A 170 -18.53 20.33 -24.35
CA LYS A 170 -19.63 19.35 -24.36
C LYS A 170 -19.71 18.52 -23.09
N ILE A 171 -18.72 18.64 -22.16
CA ILE A 171 -18.78 17.95 -20.88
C ILE A 171 -19.76 18.69 -19.96
N ILE A 172 -20.69 17.95 -19.39
CA ILE A 172 -21.63 18.43 -18.38
C ILE A 172 -20.96 18.29 -17.01
N TYR A 173 -20.94 19.39 -16.26
CA TYR A 173 -20.37 19.45 -14.90
C TYR A 173 -21.46 19.29 -13.86
#